data_0e68f62bdafcc0020043998ffc75255d
#
_entry.id   0e68f62bdafcc0020043998ffc75255d
#
_cell.length_a   1.000
_cell.length_b   1.000
_cell.length_c   1.000
_cell.angle_alpha   90.00
_cell.angle_beta   90.00
_cell.angle_gamma   90.00
#
_symmetry.space_group_name_H-M   'P 1'
#
loop_
_entity.id
_entity.type
_entity.pdbx_description
1 polymer ?
#
loop_
_entity_poly.entity_id
_entity_poly.type
_entity_poly.pdbx_seq_one_letter_code
_entity_poly.pdbx_strand_id
1 'polypeptide(L)'
;MEVASDRFRFILDRPIVTEPGAKWTYCGGAPALLARLIAKGTGETLPAYCRKVLFDPLGLGPSEWSVGADGEPRAASGLRLRPRGLVKLGQLVLASGSWNGHSIAPADWIKRVTTPVIAISYGRSYGYHWHMGGRAAAAFSLAGRHRLGRTISADLSRA
;
A
#
# COMPACT_ATOMS: atom_id res chain seq x y z
N MET A 1 -14.90 0.11 12.01
CA MET A 1 -13.47 0.34 12.22
C MET A 1 -13.13 1.84 12.38
N GLU A 2 -13.46 2.68 11.43
CA GLU A 2 -13.09 4.12 11.43
C GLU A 2 -13.77 4.98 12.50
N VAL A 3 -14.84 4.46 13.09
CA VAL A 3 -15.60 5.08 14.21
C VAL A 3 -15.35 4.40 15.56
N ALA A 4 -14.51 3.37 15.61
CA ALA A 4 -14.16 2.72 16.86
C ALA A 4 -13.22 3.62 17.67
N SER A 5 -13.44 3.71 18.98
CA SER A 5 -12.59 4.48 19.90
C SER A 5 -11.15 3.95 19.93
N ASP A 6 -10.97 2.63 19.81
CA ASP A 6 -9.70 1.97 19.60
C ASP A 6 -9.83 1.05 18.37
N ARG A 7 -9.40 1.54 17.20
CA ARG A 7 -9.48 0.77 15.95
C ARG A 7 -8.53 -0.41 15.91
N PHE A 8 -7.41 -0.37 16.63
CA PHE A 8 -6.45 -1.46 16.65
C PHE A 8 -7.00 -2.63 17.44
N ARG A 9 -7.55 -2.35 18.63
CA ARG A 9 -8.25 -3.34 19.44
C ARG A 9 -9.44 -3.92 18.68
N PHE A 10 -10.25 -3.06 18.05
CA PHE A 10 -11.36 -3.51 17.22
C PHE A 10 -10.94 -4.49 16.12
N ILE A 11 -9.78 -4.28 15.48
CA ILE A 11 -9.28 -5.18 14.42
C ILE A 11 -8.79 -6.49 15.02
N LEU A 12 -8.03 -6.42 16.11
CA LEU A 12 -7.43 -7.60 16.74
C LEU A 12 -8.47 -8.53 17.39
N ASP A 13 -9.59 -7.97 17.85
CA ASP A 13 -10.69 -8.73 18.45
C ASP A 13 -11.59 -9.40 17.39
N ARG A 14 -11.33 -9.24 16.08
CA ARG A 14 -12.10 -9.95 15.05
C ARG A 14 -11.76 -11.43 15.02
N PRO A 15 -12.75 -12.31 14.89
CA PRO A 15 -12.50 -13.74 14.77
C PRO A 15 -11.71 -14.07 13.51
N ILE A 16 -10.87 -15.06 13.57
CA ILE A 16 -10.24 -15.66 12.40
C ILE A 16 -11.33 -16.46 11.68
N VAL A 17 -11.61 -16.10 10.44
CA VAL A 17 -12.72 -16.68 9.65
C VAL A 17 -12.25 -17.78 8.69
N THR A 18 -10.95 -17.94 8.52
CA THR A 18 -10.33 -18.99 7.68
C THR A 18 -8.88 -19.15 8.06
N GLU A 19 -8.30 -20.29 7.72
CA GLU A 19 -6.86 -20.52 7.91
C GLU A 19 -6.03 -19.45 7.17
N PRO A 20 -4.95 -18.93 7.79
CA PRO A 20 -4.05 -17.99 7.16
C PRO A 20 -3.50 -18.54 5.83
N GLY A 21 -3.60 -17.74 4.76
CA GLY A 21 -3.14 -18.13 3.43
C GLY A 21 -4.13 -18.96 2.61
N ALA A 22 -5.21 -19.49 3.19
CA ALA A 22 -6.16 -20.32 2.46
C ALA A 22 -7.10 -19.51 1.57
N LYS A 23 -7.48 -18.31 1.98
CA LYS A 23 -8.42 -17.45 1.25
C LYS A 23 -8.06 -15.99 1.40
N TRP A 24 -8.09 -15.25 0.30
CA TRP A 24 -8.00 -13.80 0.36
C TRP A 24 -9.35 -13.19 0.75
N THR A 25 -9.31 -12.32 1.74
CA THR A 25 -10.43 -11.48 2.11
C THR A 25 -9.96 -10.05 2.27
N TYR A 26 -10.64 -9.10 1.63
CA TYR A 26 -10.28 -7.69 1.75
C TYR A 26 -10.37 -7.23 3.22
N CYS A 27 -9.28 -6.72 3.75
CA CYS A 27 -9.22 -6.21 5.11
C CYS A 27 -8.55 -4.82 5.14
N GLY A 28 -9.36 -3.77 5.25
CA GLY A 28 -8.86 -2.39 5.41
C GLY A 28 -8.20 -2.14 6.77
N GLY A 29 -8.32 -3.07 7.72
CA GLY A 29 -7.67 -3.00 9.03
C GLY A 29 -6.20 -3.39 9.03
N ALA A 30 -5.82 -4.34 8.18
CA ALA A 30 -4.43 -4.83 8.14
C ALA A 30 -3.40 -3.72 7.90
N PRO A 31 -3.57 -2.78 6.94
CA PRO A 31 -2.65 -1.65 6.79
C PRO A 31 -2.56 -0.75 8.02
N ALA A 32 -3.63 -0.60 8.80
CA ALA A 32 -3.57 0.19 10.04
C ALA A 32 -2.67 -0.47 11.09
N LEU A 33 -2.74 -1.80 11.23
CA LEU A 33 -1.83 -2.54 12.12
C LEU A 33 -0.37 -2.42 11.66
N LEU A 34 -0.10 -2.51 10.34
CA LEU A 34 1.24 -2.32 9.79
C LEU A 34 1.77 -0.91 10.07
N ALA A 35 0.94 0.12 9.92
CA ALA A 35 1.32 1.50 10.27
C ALA A 35 1.71 1.63 11.76
N ARG A 36 0.96 0.98 12.64
CA ARG A 36 1.25 0.97 14.07
C ARG A 36 2.56 0.24 14.39
N LEU A 37 2.84 -0.87 13.70
CA LEU A 37 4.11 -1.59 13.84
C LEU A 37 5.29 -0.75 13.37
N ILE A 38 5.16 -0.04 12.24
CA ILE A 38 6.17 0.89 11.75
C ILE A 38 6.42 1.97 12.80
N ALA A 39 5.37 2.61 13.31
CA ALA A 39 5.50 3.66 14.31
C ALA A 39 6.17 3.15 15.61
N LYS A 40 5.82 1.95 16.07
CA LYS A 40 6.47 1.32 17.24
C LYS A 40 7.93 0.99 16.99
N GLY A 41 8.26 0.48 15.81
CA GLY A 41 9.62 0.04 15.48
C GLY A 41 10.57 1.18 15.17
N THR A 42 10.07 2.29 14.61
CA THR A 42 10.91 3.41 14.17
C THR A 42 10.86 4.62 15.11
N GLY A 43 9.86 4.72 15.97
CA GLY A 43 9.57 5.91 16.77
C GLY A 43 8.97 7.07 15.96
N GLU A 44 8.69 6.86 14.66
CA GLU A 44 8.18 7.88 13.76
C GLU A 44 6.74 7.56 13.32
N THR A 45 5.93 8.58 13.04
CA THR A 45 4.62 8.32 12.42
C THR A 45 4.79 7.76 11.01
N LEU A 46 3.81 6.99 10.52
CA LEU A 46 3.85 6.46 9.15
C LEU A 46 4.08 7.55 8.08
N PRO A 47 3.41 8.72 8.11
CA PRO A 47 3.69 9.80 7.15
C PRO A 47 5.13 10.33 7.24
N ALA A 48 5.67 10.52 8.44
CA ALA A 48 7.04 11.00 8.63
C ALA A 48 8.05 9.99 8.11
N TYR A 49 7.88 8.73 8.48
CA TYR A 49 8.74 7.64 8.01
C TYR A 49 8.69 7.49 6.48
N CYS A 50 7.49 7.44 5.88
CA CYS A 50 7.35 7.34 4.42
C CYS A 50 7.97 8.53 3.69
N ARG A 51 7.85 9.75 4.24
CA ARG A 51 8.50 10.93 3.67
C ARG A 51 10.01 10.75 3.64
N LYS A 52 10.61 10.39 4.76
CA LYS A 52 12.05 10.24 4.92
C LYS A 52 12.65 9.15 4.01
N VAL A 53 12.03 7.95 3.97
CA VAL A 53 12.63 6.79 3.30
C VAL A 53 12.18 6.59 1.85
N LEU A 54 11.09 7.25 1.43
CA LEU A 54 10.49 7.00 0.12
C LEU A 54 10.15 8.28 -0.64
N PHE A 55 9.38 9.22 -0.03
CA PHE A 55 8.84 10.33 -0.80
C PHE A 55 9.89 11.37 -1.15
N ASP A 56 10.72 11.77 -0.20
CA ASP A 56 11.77 12.75 -0.42
C ASP A 56 12.87 12.20 -1.35
N PRO A 57 13.38 10.96 -1.17
CA PRO A 57 14.31 10.36 -2.12
C PRO A 57 13.80 10.27 -3.56
N LEU A 58 12.49 10.01 -3.75
CA LEU A 58 11.86 9.99 -5.07
C LEU A 58 11.45 11.38 -5.58
N GLY A 59 11.55 12.41 -4.75
CA GLY A 59 11.09 13.76 -5.08
C GLY A 59 9.60 13.78 -5.41
N LEU A 60 8.74 13.12 -4.61
CA LEU A 60 7.30 13.03 -4.88
C LEU A 60 6.59 14.37 -4.72
N GLY A 61 7.20 15.32 -4.02
CA GLY A 61 6.61 16.61 -3.69
C GLY A 61 5.53 16.50 -2.60
N PRO A 62 4.62 17.46 -2.51
CA PRO A 62 3.62 17.50 -1.46
C PRO A 62 2.76 16.26 -1.42
N SER A 63 2.61 15.70 -0.24
CA SER A 63 1.72 14.57 0.05
C SER A 63 0.87 14.92 1.28
N GLU A 64 -0.37 14.48 1.28
CA GLU A 64 -1.29 14.62 2.39
C GLU A 64 -1.69 13.24 2.89
N TRP A 65 -1.87 13.10 4.19
CA TRP A 65 -2.40 11.88 4.78
C TRP A 65 -3.55 12.22 5.71
N SER A 66 -4.76 11.76 5.38
CA SER A 66 -5.89 11.97 6.27
C SER A 66 -5.75 11.14 7.52
N VAL A 67 -6.25 11.67 8.63
CA VAL A 67 -6.21 11.02 9.95
C VAL A 67 -7.60 10.51 10.35
N GLY A 68 -7.65 9.53 11.23
CA GLY A 68 -8.86 9.07 11.88
C GLY A 68 -9.27 9.98 13.04
N ALA A 69 -10.39 9.66 13.69
CA ALA A 69 -10.84 10.36 14.90
C ALA A 69 -9.86 10.21 16.07
N ASP A 70 -9.04 9.18 16.05
CA ASP A 70 -7.96 8.90 17.01
C ASP A 70 -6.65 9.65 16.71
N GLY A 71 -6.63 10.54 15.71
CA GLY A 71 -5.44 11.27 15.27
C GLY A 71 -4.43 10.44 14.47
N GLU A 72 -4.65 9.14 14.33
CA GLU A 72 -3.73 8.25 13.61
C GLU A 72 -3.95 8.31 12.08
N PRO A 73 -2.89 8.16 11.27
CA PRO A 73 -3.03 8.18 9.82
C PRO A 73 -3.88 7.01 9.32
N ARG A 74 -4.73 7.28 8.33
CA ARG A 74 -5.55 6.26 7.66
C ARG A 74 -4.70 5.50 6.64
N ALA A 75 -3.91 4.55 7.08
CA ALA A 75 -2.94 3.84 6.25
C ALA A 75 -3.56 3.13 5.03
N ALA A 76 -4.82 2.67 5.14
CA ALA A 76 -5.50 1.95 4.06
C ALA A 76 -6.07 2.86 2.96
N SER A 77 -6.26 4.17 3.22
CA SER A 77 -7.06 5.02 2.32
C SER A 77 -6.74 6.52 2.41
N GLY A 78 -5.82 6.90 3.28
CA GLY A 78 -5.61 8.32 3.64
C GLY A 78 -4.62 9.07 2.78
N LEU A 79 -3.75 8.38 2.05
CA LEU A 79 -2.67 9.01 1.28
C LEU A 79 -3.21 9.67 0.00
N ARG A 80 -2.84 10.93 -0.17
CA ARG A 80 -3.05 11.71 -1.40
C ARG A 80 -1.71 12.10 -1.99
N LEU A 81 -1.51 11.78 -3.25
CA LEU A 81 -0.33 12.11 -4.03
C LEU A 81 -0.75 12.83 -5.32
N ARG A 82 0.15 13.64 -5.86
CA ARG A 82 0.01 14.13 -7.22
C ARG A 82 0.15 12.96 -8.22
N PRO A 83 -0.52 12.97 -9.38
CA PRO A 83 -0.42 11.88 -10.37
C PRO A 83 1.01 11.56 -10.77
N ARG A 84 1.88 12.57 -10.95
CA ARG A 84 3.30 12.38 -11.24
C ARG A 84 4.06 11.65 -10.11
N GLY A 85 3.66 11.84 -8.86
CA GLY A 85 4.22 11.10 -7.73
C GLY A 85 3.88 9.60 -7.80
N LEU A 86 2.66 9.28 -8.19
CA LEU A 86 2.23 7.89 -8.39
C LEU A 86 3.03 7.21 -9.53
N VAL A 87 3.28 7.93 -10.63
CA VAL A 87 4.12 7.43 -11.74
C VAL A 87 5.53 7.10 -11.25
N LYS A 88 6.15 7.95 -10.43
CA LYS A 88 7.49 7.69 -9.86
C LYS A 88 7.53 6.43 -8.99
N LEU A 89 6.48 6.17 -8.21
CA LEU A 89 6.36 4.91 -7.46
C LEU A 89 6.30 3.70 -8.40
N GLY A 90 5.55 3.80 -9.50
CA GLY A 90 5.54 2.76 -10.53
C GLY A 90 6.92 2.55 -11.17
N GLN A 91 7.62 3.63 -11.53
CA GLN A 91 8.98 3.57 -12.08
C GLN A 91 9.97 2.94 -11.11
N LEU A 92 9.89 3.25 -9.80
CA LEU A 92 10.71 2.60 -8.78
C LEU A 92 10.54 1.08 -8.78
N VAL A 93 9.31 0.60 -8.91
CA VAL A 93 9.01 -0.84 -8.98
C VAL A 93 9.58 -1.46 -10.25
N LEU A 94 9.39 -0.82 -11.41
CA LEU A 94 9.95 -1.26 -12.69
C LEU A 94 11.48 -1.30 -12.68
N ALA A 95 12.11 -0.37 -11.96
CA ALA A 95 13.56 -0.31 -11.77
C ALA A 95 14.05 -1.19 -10.60
N SER A 96 13.24 -2.17 -10.16
CA SER A 96 13.60 -3.11 -9.09
C SER A 96 14.06 -2.41 -7.80
N GLY A 97 13.42 -1.29 -7.46
CA GLY A 97 13.71 -0.54 -6.23
C GLY A 97 14.85 0.48 -6.34
N SER A 98 15.42 0.68 -7.54
CA SER A 98 16.46 1.67 -7.78
C SER A 98 15.87 3.00 -8.29
N TRP A 99 16.46 4.11 -7.87
CA TRP A 99 16.08 5.46 -8.30
C TRP A 99 17.32 6.34 -8.39
N ASN A 100 17.60 6.91 -9.58
CA ASN A 100 18.76 7.76 -9.83
C ASN A 100 20.09 7.13 -9.36
N GLY A 101 20.26 5.81 -9.56
CA GLY A 101 21.45 5.08 -9.13
C GLY A 101 21.51 4.68 -7.66
N HIS A 102 20.49 5.06 -6.86
CA HIS A 102 20.42 4.70 -5.43
C HIS A 102 19.38 3.60 -5.20
N SER A 103 19.68 2.64 -4.32
CA SER A 103 18.72 1.65 -3.86
C SER A 103 17.79 2.29 -2.83
N ILE A 104 16.51 2.44 -3.19
CA ILE A 104 15.46 2.94 -2.30
C ILE A 104 14.75 1.77 -1.60
N ALA A 105 14.57 0.67 -2.31
CA ALA A 105 14.03 -0.57 -1.76
C ALA A 105 14.85 -1.77 -2.27
N PRO A 106 15.07 -2.82 -1.47
CA PRO A 106 15.77 -4.01 -1.91
C PRO A 106 15.10 -4.66 -3.12
N ALA A 107 15.89 -5.05 -4.14
CA ALA A 107 15.37 -5.64 -5.37
C ALA A 107 14.63 -6.96 -5.14
N ASP A 108 15.12 -7.79 -4.22
CA ASP A 108 14.48 -9.04 -3.82
C ASP A 108 13.12 -8.79 -3.12
N TRP A 109 13.01 -7.69 -2.35
CA TRP A 109 11.72 -7.28 -1.78
C TRP A 109 10.74 -6.85 -2.87
N ILE A 110 11.17 -6.02 -3.82
CA ILE A 110 10.33 -5.62 -4.98
C ILE A 110 9.85 -6.87 -5.73
N LYS A 111 10.76 -7.80 -6.04
CA LYS A 111 10.40 -9.07 -6.66
C LYS A 111 9.36 -9.85 -5.82
N ARG A 112 9.56 -9.93 -4.51
CA ARG A 112 8.65 -10.64 -3.60
C ARG A 112 7.25 -10.03 -3.59
N VAL A 113 7.12 -8.71 -3.46
CA VAL A 113 5.80 -8.05 -3.37
C VAL A 113 5.06 -8.02 -4.69
N THR A 114 5.75 -8.14 -5.81
CA THR A 114 5.17 -8.21 -7.16
C THR A 114 4.98 -9.64 -7.66
N THR A 115 5.28 -10.65 -6.84
CA THR A 115 5.02 -12.06 -7.17
C THR A 115 3.64 -12.47 -6.63
N PRO A 116 2.77 -13.08 -7.45
CA PRO A 116 1.48 -13.58 -7.01
C PRO A 116 1.59 -14.59 -5.88
N VAL A 117 0.81 -14.39 -4.80
CA VAL A 117 0.73 -15.31 -3.66
C VAL A 117 -0.57 -16.07 -3.67
N ILE A 118 -1.70 -15.40 -3.98
CA ILE A 118 -3.02 -16.03 -3.98
C ILE A 118 -3.86 -15.48 -5.14
N ALA A 119 -4.61 -16.36 -5.80
CA ALA A 119 -5.59 -15.94 -6.80
C ALA A 119 -6.80 -15.29 -6.13
N ILE A 120 -7.31 -14.23 -6.77
CA ILE A 120 -8.53 -13.53 -6.36
C ILE A 120 -9.49 -13.41 -7.55
N SER A 121 -10.68 -12.83 -7.33
CA SER A 121 -11.72 -12.74 -8.36
C SER A 121 -11.26 -12.06 -9.67
N TYR A 122 -11.88 -12.41 -10.77
CA TYR A 122 -11.68 -11.81 -12.11
C TYR A 122 -10.28 -11.99 -12.70
N GLY A 123 -9.65 -13.16 -12.50
CA GLY A 123 -8.35 -13.48 -13.07
C GLY A 123 -7.20 -12.61 -12.52
N ARG A 124 -7.40 -12.01 -11.36
CA ARG A 124 -6.39 -11.25 -10.65
C ARG A 124 -5.73 -12.10 -9.58
N SER A 125 -4.59 -11.64 -9.11
CA SER A 125 -3.86 -12.21 -7.97
C SER A 125 -3.50 -11.13 -6.97
N TYR A 126 -3.09 -11.56 -5.80
CA TYR A 126 -2.74 -10.68 -4.68
C TYR A 126 -1.49 -11.20 -3.96
N GLY A 127 -0.69 -10.28 -3.44
CA GLY A 127 0.42 -10.54 -2.55
C GLY A 127 0.87 -9.24 -1.89
N TYR A 128 1.15 -9.28 -0.60
CA TYR A 128 1.74 -8.16 0.16
C TYR A 128 1.12 -6.78 -0.12
N HIS A 129 -0.22 -6.68 -0.11
CA HIS A 129 -1.01 -5.49 -0.45
C HIS A 129 -0.98 -5.06 -1.94
N TRP A 130 -0.40 -5.87 -2.82
CA TRP A 130 -0.42 -5.65 -4.25
C TRP A 130 -1.54 -6.44 -4.91
N HIS A 131 -2.34 -5.76 -5.74
CA HIS A 131 -3.29 -6.38 -6.65
C HIS A 131 -2.65 -6.46 -8.02
N MET A 132 -2.56 -7.65 -8.58
CA MET A 132 -1.93 -7.92 -9.86
C MET A 132 -2.99 -8.36 -10.87
N GLY A 133 -3.00 -7.74 -12.07
CA GLY A 133 -3.98 -8.02 -13.12
C GLY A 133 -3.68 -9.31 -13.89
N GLY A 134 -4.73 -9.95 -14.47
CA GLY A 134 -4.67 -11.23 -15.15
C GLY A 134 -4.13 -11.24 -16.59
N ARG A 135 -3.63 -10.15 -17.14
CA ARG A 135 -2.92 -10.09 -18.43
C ARG A 135 -1.79 -9.09 -18.36
N ALA A 136 -0.58 -9.60 -18.21
CA ALA A 136 0.72 -8.99 -18.52
C ALA A 136 0.96 -7.50 -18.16
N ALA A 137 0.23 -6.95 -17.21
CA ALA A 137 0.48 -5.61 -16.69
C ALA A 137 0.43 -5.64 -15.17
N ALA A 138 1.52 -5.31 -14.51
CA ALA A 138 1.49 -4.98 -13.11
C ALA A 138 0.64 -3.71 -12.94
N ALA A 139 -0.66 -3.87 -12.72
CA ALA A 139 -1.53 -2.77 -12.42
C ALA A 139 -1.33 -2.41 -10.95
N PHE A 140 -0.72 -1.26 -10.70
CA PHE A 140 -0.59 -0.68 -9.38
C PHE A 140 -1.95 -0.14 -8.95
N SER A 141 -2.59 -0.75 -7.96
CA SER A 141 -3.79 -0.22 -7.34
C SER A 141 -3.49 0.19 -5.90
N LEU A 142 -3.30 1.48 -5.67
CA LEU A 142 -3.49 2.05 -4.35
C LEU A 142 -5.01 2.03 -4.07
N ALA A 143 -5.44 1.14 -3.18
CA ALA A 143 -6.84 1.02 -2.80
C ALA A 143 -7.29 2.28 -2.03
N GLY A 144 -7.75 3.28 -2.77
CA GLY A 144 -8.45 4.44 -2.26
C GLY A 144 -9.89 4.40 -2.80
N ARG A 145 -10.88 4.21 -1.94
CA ARG A 145 -12.27 4.44 -2.33
C ARG A 145 -12.49 5.95 -2.52
N HIS A 146 -12.43 6.43 -3.74
CA HIS A 146 -13.09 7.67 -4.09
C HIS A 146 -14.60 7.42 -4.18
N ARG A 147 -15.42 8.41 -3.83
CA ARG A 147 -16.91 8.40 -3.91
C ARG A 147 -17.46 8.06 -5.31
N LEU A 148 -16.64 7.86 -6.31
CA LEU A 148 -17.01 7.54 -7.69
C LEU A 148 -16.60 6.15 -8.16
N GLY A 149 -16.18 5.24 -7.27
CA GLY A 149 -15.95 3.82 -7.62
C GLY A 149 -14.86 3.55 -8.67
N ARG A 150 -14.00 4.52 -8.99
CA ARG A 150 -12.91 4.34 -9.96
C ARG A 150 -11.60 4.03 -9.25
N THR A 151 -11.09 2.84 -9.50
CA THR A 151 -9.71 2.46 -9.20
C THR A 151 -8.80 3.15 -10.23
N ILE A 152 -7.81 3.91 -9.78
CA ILE A 152 -6.77 4.42 -10.68
C ILE A 152 -5.79 3.27 -10.89
N SER A 153 -5.83 2.65 -12.05
CA SER A 153 -4.82 1.70 -12.50
C SER A 153 -3.86 2.42 -13.45
N ALA A 154 -2.56 2.36 -13.19
CA ALA A 154 -1.56 2.76 -14.16
C ALA A 154 -1.17 1.50 -14.97
N ASP A 155 -1.43 1.54 -16.27
CA ASP A 155 -0.95 0.50 -17.20
C ASP A 155 0.50 0.83 -17.56
N LEU A 156 1.42 0.02 -17.07
CA LEU A 156 2.86 0.18 -17.28
C LEU A 156 3.38 -0.61 -18.50
N SER A 157 2.49 -1.21 -19.30
CA SER A 157 2.88 -2.04 -20.46
C SER A 157 3.34 -1.23 -21.69
N ARG A 158 3.33 0.11 -21.61
CA ARG A 158 3.66 1.02 -22.72
C ARG A 158 4.77 2.03 -22.39
N ALA A 159 5.62 1.73 -21.42
CA ALA A 159 6.82 2.52 -21.15
C ALA A 159 8.09 1.79 -21.62
#